data_ba60e480e7787d137def5fed3da21488
#
_entry.id   ba60e480e7787d137def5fed3da21488
#
_cell.length_a   1.000
_cell.length_b   1.000
_cell.length_c   1.000
_cell.angle_alpha   90.00
_cell.angle_beta   90.00
_cell.angle_gamma   90.00
#
_symmetry.space_group_name_H-M   'P 1'
#
loop_
_entity.id
_entity.type
_entity.pdbx_description
1 polymer ?
#
loop_
_entity_poly.entity_id
_entity_poly.type
_entity_poly.pdbx_seq_one_letter_code
_entity_poly.pdbx_strand_id
1 'polypeptide(L)'
;IMIDPKMLELSVYEDIPHLLHPVVTESRKAIVALKWAVKEMNNRYRLMSQLGVRSIYSYNNKIVKSIEKGQVLTKTFQTGFDPDTGQPKTEKHELESEILPNIVIVIDEMADLMITAGREIEISIQALAQKARAAGIHLIVATQRPSVDVITGTIKANLPTRISFQVTSKIDSRTILGEQGAEQLLGKGDMLFMESASQVQRIHGPFVTDNEVEKVASYLRKLGTPNYIFEITSEESDQEYNNDEKTSDPLFEQAIELIAREQKASTSFLQRHLQIGYNRAARIIDVMEAENMISPASQTGKREVLINQKD
;
A
#
# COMPACT_ATOMS: atom_id res chain seq x y z
N ILE A 1 -8.97 5.97 6.65
CA ILE A 1 -7.73 6.54 7.20
C ILE A 1 -7.65 7.98 6.72
N MET A 2 -7.40 8.92 7.62
CA MET A 2 -7.27 10.34 7.32
C MET A 2 -5.87 10.81 7.69
N ILE A 3 -5.24 11.59 6.81
CA ILE A 3 -3.88 12.11 6.98
C ILE A 3 -3.93 13.63 6.81
N ASP A 4 -3.66 14.34 7.89
CA ASP A 4 -3.69 15.81 7.97
C ASP A 4 -2.43 16.33 8.66
N PRO A 5 -1.35 16.56 7.92
CA PRO A 5 -0.09 17.04 8.49
C PRO A 5 -0.19 18.42 9.15
N LYS A 6 -1.23 19.19 8.83
CA LYS A 6 -1.45 20.55 9.38
C LYS A 6 -2.32 20.56 10.62
N MET A 7 -3.01 19.47 10.97
CA MET A 7 -3.91 19.34 12.13
C MET A 7 -5.12 20.31 12.11
N LEU A 8 -5.55 20.78 10.95
CA LEU A 8 -6.56 21.83 10.86
C LEU A 8 -7.87 21.38 10.21
N GLU A 9 -7.78 20.57 9.16
CA GLU A 9 -8.93 20.34 8.27
C GLU A 9 -9.71 19.06 8.64
N LEU A 10 -9.01 18.00 9.01
CA LEU A 10 -9.64 16.68 9.22
C LEU A 10 -9.88 16.32 10.69
N SER A 11 -9.39 17.11 11.63
CA SER A 11 -9.58 16.88 13.08
C SER A 11 -11.06 16.84 13.50
N VAL A 12 -11.93 17.55 12.78
CA VAL A 12 -13.38 17.55 13.01
C VAL A 12 -14.01 16.16 12.88
N TYR A 13 -13.39 15.26 12.16
CA TYR A 13 -13.85 13.86 11.95
C TYR A 13 -13.33 12.87 12.98
N GLU A 14 -12.55 13.32 13.97
CA GLU A 14 -12.05 12.46 15.04
C GLU A 14 -13.20 11.71 15.73
N ASP A 15 -12.95 10.47 16.14
CA ASP A 15 -13.89 9.59 16.85
C ASP A 15 -15.16 9.18 16.09
N ILE A 16 -15.26 9.43 14.79
CA ILE A 16 -16.34 8.81 14.01
C ILE A 16 -16.10 7.30 13.87
N PRO A 17 -17.16 6.45 13.92
CA PRO A 17 -17.03 4.99 13.92
C PRO A 17 -16.40 4.41 12.65
N HIS A 18 -16.25 5.21 11.60
CA HIS A 18 -15.66 4.81 10.32
C HIS A 18 -14.13 4.84 10.30
N LEU A 19 -13.49 5.51 11.28
CA LEU A 19 -12.05 5.63 11.32
C LEU A 19 -11.40 4.31 11.74
N LEU A 20 -10.43 3.85 10.96
CA LEU A 20 -9.57 2.71 11.31
C LEU A 20 -8.42 3.11 12.24
N HIS A 21 -8.07 4.39 12.27
CA HIS A 21 -6.99 4.95 13.07
C HIS A 21 -7.32 6.43 13.37
N PRO A 22 -6.92 6.98 14.51
CA PRO A 22 -6.98 8.43 14.73
C PRO A 22 -6.39 9.21 13.55
N VAL A 23 -6.81 10.46 13.35
CA VAL A 23 -6.26 11.28 12.26
C VAL A 23 -4.74 11.35 12.36
N VAL A 24 -4.05 10.96 11.31
CA VAL A 24 -2.59 10.90 11.27
C VAL A 24 -2.03 12.29 10.98
N THR A 25 -1.35 12.88 11.94
CA THR A 25 -0.83 14.25 11.86
C THR A 25 0.67 14.34 11.64
N GLU A 26 1.40 13.26 11.94
CA GLU A 26 2.84 13.20 11.75
C GLU A 26 3.20 12.64 10.36
N SER A 27 4.02 13.35 9.59
CA SER A 27 4.40 12.92 8.24
C SER A 27 5.10 11.55 8.22
N ARG A 28 5.90 11.22 9.24
CA ARG A 28 6.51 9.88 9.34
C ARG A 28 5.47 8.78 9.50
N LYS A 29 4.51 8.97 10.38
CA LYS A 29 3.40 8.03 10.58
C LYS A 29 2.51 7.90 9.34
N ALA A 30 2.36 8.98 8.56
CA ALA A 30 1.65 8.95 7.29
C ALA A 30 2.32 8.01 6.27
N ILE A 31 3.65 8.00 6.22
CA ILE A 31 4.42 7.06 5.38
C ILE A 31 4.14 5.61 5.80
N VAL A 32 4.20 5.34 7.11
CA VAL A 32 3.92 4.00 7.67
C VAL A 32 2.47 3.58 7.34
N ALA A 33 1.50 4.47 7.50
CA ALA A 33 0.11 4.20 7.16
C ALA A 33 -0.10 3.88 5.67
N LEU A 34 0.61 4.56 4.77
CA LEU A 34 0.54 4.24 3.34
C LEU A 34 1.20 2.90 3.01
N LYS A 35 2.32 2.57 3.64
CA LYS A 35 2.96 1.25 3.51
C LYS A 35 2.06 0.15 4.05
N TRP A 36 1.42 0.37 5.21
CA TRP A 36 0.40 -0.54 5.74
C TRP A 36 -0.74 -0.77 4.75
N ALA A 37 -1.22 0.28 4.10
CA ALA A 37 -2.28 0.15 3.10
C ALA A 37 -1.84 -0.69 1.88
N VAL A 38 -0.58 -0.61 1.47
CA VAL A 38 0.00 -1.49 0.44
C VAL A 38 0.06 -2.94 0.93
N LYS A 39 0.46 -3.18 2.19
CA LYS A 39 0.46 -4.52 2.80
C LYS A 39 -0.95 -5.11 2.85
N GLU A 40 -1.92 -4.32 3.31
CA GLU A 40 -3.33 -4.72 3.36
C GLU A 40 -3.90 -5.00 1.96
N MET A 41 -3.56 -4.20 0.96
CA MET A 41 -3.91 -4.46 -0.43
C MET A 41 -3.40 -5.84 -0.88
N ASN A 42 -2.14 -6.15 -0.62
CA ASN A 42 -1.52 -7.42 -0.99
C ASN A 42 -2.17 -8.60 -0.22
N ASN A 43 -2.47 -8.41 1.06
CA ASN A 43 -3.20 -9.38 1.88
C ASN A 43 -4.58 -9.69 1.28
N ARG A 44 -5.34 -8.66 0.91
CA ARG A 44 -6.64 -8.82 0.24
C ARG A 44 -6.53 -9.55 -1.09
N TYR A 45 -5.50 -9.29 -1.88
CA TYR A 45 -5.22 -10.04 -3.09
C TYR A 45 -4.96 -11.53 -2.82
N ARG A 46 -4.22 -11.84 -1.75
CA ARG A 46 -3.98 -13.22 -1.32
C ARG A 46 -5.29 -13.92 -0.96
N LEU A 47 -6.15 -13.28 -0.15
CA LEU A 47 -7.46 -13.81 0.22
C LEU A 47 -8.37 -14.02 -1.00
N MET A 48 -8.44 -13.03 -1.90
CA MET A 48 -9.20 -13.15 -3.15
C MET A 48 -8.69 -14.29 -4.04
N SER A 49 -7.37 -14.47 -4.14
CA SER A 49 -6.74 -15.55 -4.89
C SER A 49 -7.06 -16.92 -4.29
N GLN A 50 -7.11 -17.03 -2.97
CA GLN A 50 -7.49 -18.27 -2.28
C GLN A 50 -8.90 -18.71 -2.65
N LEU A 51 -9.85 -17.76 -2.77
CA LEU A 51 -11.23 -18.00 -3.19
C LEU A 51 -11.42 -18.03 -4.73
N GLY A 52 -10.38 -17.77 -5.52
CA GLY A 52 -10.46 -17.73 -6.98
C GLY A 52 -11.36 -16.59 -7.50
N VAL A 53 -11.36 -15.44 -6.84
CA VAL A 53 -12.13 -14.25 -7.24
C VAL A 53 -11.20 -13.09 -7.61
N ARG A 54 -11.74 -12.10 -8.36
CA ARG A 54 -10.95 -11.00 -8.93
C ARG A 54 -11.28 -9.63 -8.35
N SER A 55 -12.22 -9.54 -7.41
CA SER A 55 -12.61 -8.28 -6.79
C SER A 55 -13.13 -8.52 -5.37
N ILE A 56 -13.00 -7.50 -4.52
CA ILE A 56 -13.54 -7.51 -3.16
C ILE A 56 -15.07 -7.73 -3.14
N TYR A 57 -15.78 -7.18 -4.12
CA TYR A 57 -17.21 -7.40 -4.25
C TYR A 57 -17.55 -8.88 -4.43
N SER A 58 -16.84 -9.57 -5.34
CA SER A 58 -17.01 -11.01 -5.56
C SER A 58 -16.57 -11.84 -4.36
N TYR A 59 -15.52 -11.40 -3.65
CA TYR A 59 -15.07 -11.99 -2.41
C TYR A 59 -16.18 -11.92 -1.36
N ASN A 60 -16.65 -10.73 -1.03
CA ASN A 60 -17.68 -10.50 -0.02
C ASN A 60 -18.97 -11.27 -0.35
N ASN A 61 -19.40 -11.30 -1.61
CA ASN A 61 -20.57 -12.08 -2.03
C ASN A 61 -20.41 -13.59 -1.77
N LYS A 62 -19.20 -14.15 -1.95
CA LYS A 62 -18.96 -15.55 -1.62
C LYS A 62 -18.99 -15.79 -0.12
N ILE A 63 -18.39 -14.89 0.68
CA ILE A 63 -18.41 -14.96 2.13
C ILE A 63 -19.86 -14.92 2.66
N VAL A 64 -20.65 -13.94 2.24
CA VAL A 64 -22.07 -13.81 2.64
C VAL A 64 -22.85 -15.09 2.32
N LYS A 65 -22.73 -15.62 1.10
CA LYS A 65 -23.39 -16.87 0.72
C LYS A 65 -22.94 -18.07 1.52
N SER A 66 -21.67 -18.12 1.95
CA SER A 66 -21.14 -19.16 2.81
C SER A 66 -21.75 -19.09 4.22
N ILE A 67 -21.80 -17.89 4.78
CA ILE A 67 -22.41 -17.62 6.09
C ILE A 67 -23.92 -18.01 6.08
N GLU A 68 -24.66 -17.57 5.06
CA GLU A 68 -26.08 -17.88 4.90
C GLU A 68 -26.36 -19.40 4.81
N LYS A 69 -25.43 -20.16 4.23
CA LYS A 69 -25.54 -21.63 4.10
C LYS A 69 -24.95 -22.40 5.28
N GLY A 70 -24.34 -21.72 6.27
CA GLY A 70 -23.59 -22.34 7.35
C GLY A 70 -22.42 -23.21 6.89
N GLN A 71 -21.81 -22.87 5.72
CA GLN A 71 -20.71 -23.62 5.13
C GLN A 71 -19.38 -22.95 5.44
N VAL A 72 -18.42 -23.73 5.96
CA VAL A 72 -17.03 -23.27 6.11
C VAL A 72 -16.34 -23.36 4.76
N LEU A 73 -15.73 -22.26 4.32
CA LEU A 73 -14.94 -22.24 3.11
C LEU A 73 -13.60 -22.93 3.37
N THR A 74 -13.29 -23.94 2.56
CA THR A 74 -12.03 -24.66 2.66
C THR A 74 -11.29 -24.63 1.32
N LYS A 75 -9.97 -24.58 1.37
CA LYS A 75 -9.11 -24.76 0.21
C LYS A 75 -8.20 -25.95 0.44
N THR A 76 -8.09 -26.79 -0.59
CA THR A 76 -7.19 -27.94 -0.58
C THR A 76 -5.83 -27.50 -1.13
N PHE A 77 -4.79 -27.69 -0.33
CA PHE A 77 -3.41 -27.45 -0.72
C PHE A 77 -2.69 -28.80 -0.89
N GLN A 78 -1.87 -28.91 -1.92
CA GLN A 78 -0.97 -30.05 -2.07
C GLN A 78 0.27 -29.77 -1.21
N THR A 79 0.48 -30.59 -0.18
CA THR A 79 1.59 -30.46 0.79
C THR A 79 2.78 -31.35 0.46
N GLY A 80 2.66 -32.21 -0.57
CA GLY A 80 3.73 -33.11 -0.98
C GLY A 80 3.21 -34.29 -1.79
N PHE A 81 4.06 -35.32 -1.91
CA PHE A 81 3.69 -36.60 -2.47
C PHE A 81 3.89 -37.70 -1.42
N ASP A 82 3.05 -38.70 -1.45
CA ASP A 82 3.22 -39.87 -0.62
C ASP A 82 4.45 -40.66 -1.12
N PRO A 83 5.44 -40.93 -0.27
CA PRO A 83 6.68 -41.59 -0.72
C PRO A 83 6.48 -43.03 -1.20
N ASP A 84 5.43 -43.72 -0.76
CA ASP A 84 5.17 -45.12 -1.11
C ASP A 84 4.26 -45.28 -2.33
N THR A 85 3.30 -44.34 -2.50
CA THR A 85 2.27 -44.42 -3.57
C THR A 85 2.48 -43.41 -4.69
N GLY A 86 3.33 -42.40 -4.52
CA GLY A 86 3.51 -41.27 -5.45
C GLY A 86 2.28 -40.40 -5.62
N GLN A 87 1.23 -40.58 -4.82
CA GLN A 87 0.02 -39.75 -4.89
C GLN A 87 0.21 -38.43 -4.18
N PRO A 88 -0.41 -37.32 -4.66
CA PRO A 88 -0.31 -36.03 -4.01
C PRO A 88 -1.00 -36.05 -2.63
N LYS A 89 -0.27 -35.73 -1.59
CA LYS A 89 -0.84 -35.47 -0.26
C LYS A 89 -1.50 -34.10 -0.29
N THR A 90 -2.77 -34.03 0.12
CA THR A 90 -3.55 -32.81 0.14
C THR A 90 -4.10 -32.55 1.55
N GLU A 91 -3.94 -31.32 2.00
CA GLU A 91 -4.54 -30.86 3.27
C GLU A 91 -5.60 -29.80 2.97
N LYS A 92 -6.70 -29.85 3.75
CA LYS A 92 -7.77 -28.87 3.67
C LYS A 92 -7.54 -27.83 4.78
N HIS A 93 -7.34 -26.58 4.38
CA HIS A 93 -7.27 -25.46 5.29
C HIS A 93 -8.59 -24.68 5.25
N GLU A 94 -9.08 -24.31 6.41
CA GLU A 94 -10.21 -23.40 6.54
C GLU A 94 -9.76 -22.00 6.14
N LEU A 95 -10.58 -21.29 5.37
CA LEU A 95 -10.32 -19.94 4.95
C LEU A 95 -10.99 -18.95 5.87
N GLU A 96 -10.33 -17.84 6.13
CA GLU A 96 -10.93 -16.71 6.83
C GLU A 96 -12.20 -16.27 6.11
N SER A 97 -13.29 -16.18 6.86
CA SER A 97 -14.63 -15.91 6.31
C SER A 97 -15.17 -14.57 6.82
N GLU A 98 -14.33 -13.53 6.80
CA GLU A 98 -14.72 -12.19 7.19
C GLU A 98 -15.04 -11.33 5.96
N ILE A 99 -16.06 -10.47 6.10
CA ILE A 99 -16.43 -9.48 5.10
C ILE A 99 -15.39 -8.34 5.16
N LEU A 100 -14.76 -8.06 4.05
CA LEU A 100 -13.76 -7.00 3.94
C LEU A 100 -14.44 -5.68 3.54
N PRO A 101 -14.42 -4.64 4.39
CA PRO A 101 -14.97 -3.33 4.04
C PRO A 101 -14.08 -2.60 3.03
N ASN A 102 -14.67 -1.63 2.31
CA ASN A 102 -13.86 -0.68 1.54
C ASN A 102 -13.06 0.22 2.50
N ILE A 103 -11.84 0.54 2.11
CA ILE A 103 -10.98 1.49 2.81
C ILE A 103 -10.82 2.73 1.93
N VAL A 104 -11.09 3.90 2.51
CA VAL A 104 -10.79 5.19 1.88
C VAL A 104 -9.65 5.85 2.63
N ILE A 105 -8.63 6.27 1.92
CA ILE A 105 -7.49 7.01 2.45
C ILE A 105 -7.60 8.44 1.93
N VAL A 106 -7.66 9.40 2.83
CA VAL A 106 -7.75 10.82 2.52
C VAL A 106 -6.45 11.49 2.94
N ILE A 107 -5.80 12.21 2.04
CA ILE A 107 -4.59 13.01 2.30
C ILE A 107 -4.97 14.46 2.00
N ASP A 108 -4.95 15.31 3.03
CA ASP A 108 -5.33 16.71 2.92
C ASP A 108 -4.26 17.55 2.20
N GLU A 109 -2.99 17.40 2.55
CA GLU A 109 -1.89 18.11 1.92
C GLU A 109 -0.73 17.20 1.56
N MET A 110 -0.71 16.75 0.30
CA MET A 110 0.33 15.86 -0.19
C MET A 110 1.71 16.54 -0.23
N ALA A 111 1.78 17.86 -0.45
CA ALA A 111 3.06 18.55 -0.55
C ALA A 111 3.90 18.42 0.72
N ASP A 112 3.29 18.44 1.89
CA ASP A 112 4.01 18.32 3.16
C ASP A 112 4.60 16.92 3.36
N LEU A 113 3.94 15.89 2.84
CA LEU A 113 4.48 14.52 2.81
C LEU A 113 5.62 14.38 1.79
N MET A 114 5.48 14.98 0.61
CA MET A 114 6.49 14.93 -0.45
C MET A 114 7.80 15.59 -0.03
N ILE A 115 7.76 16.65 0.77
CA ILE A 115 8.95 17.30 1.33
C ILE A 115 9.68 16.37 2.30
N THR A 116 8.95 15.56 3.08
CA THR A 116 9.52 14.70 4.11
C THR A 116 10.15 13.43 3.52
N ALA A 117 9.46 12.74 2.62
CA ALA A 117 9.87 11.47 2.04
C ALA A 117 9.24 11.24 0.66
N GLY A 118 9.43 12.17 -0.26
CA GLY A 118 8.74 12.19 -1.56
C GLY A 118 8.83 10.88 -2.34
N ARG A 119 10.00 10.24 -2.36
CA ARG A 119 10.19 8.97 -3.08
C ARG A 119 9.35 7.82 -2.49
N GLU A 120 9.30 7.68 -1.16
CA GLU A 120 8.54 6.60 -0.53
C GLU A 120 7.03 6.81 -0.67
N ILE A 121 6.58 8.07 -0.56
CA ILE A 121 5.19 8.47 -0.78
C ILE A 121 4.78 8.19 -2.23
N GLU A 122 5.59 8.59 -3.20
CA GLU A 122 5.32 8.37 -4.63
C GLU A 122 5.20 6.88 -4.95
N ILE A 123 6.10 6.04 -4.44
CA ILE A 123 6.06 4.58 -4.62
C ILE A 123 4.76 3.99 -4.02
N SER A 124 4.41 4.39 -2.80
CA SER A 124 3.21 3.88 -2.12
C SER A 124 1.93 4.30 -2.84
N ILE A 125 1.82 5.58 -3.22
CA ILE A 125 0.67 6.09 -3.99
C ILE A 125 0.58 5.40 -5.36
N GLN A 126 1.71 5.21 -6.05
CA GLN A 126 1.75 4.50 -7.32
C GLN A 126 1.23 3.07 -7.20
N ALA A 127 1.72 2.32 -6.20
CA ALA A 127 1.31 0.93 -5.97
C ALA A 127 -0.20 0.84 -5.69
N LEU A 128 -0.72 1.71 -4.82
CA LEU A 128 -2.14 1.77 -4.49
C LEU A 128 -2.98 2.19 -5.71
N ALA A 129 -2.62 3.28 -6.39
CA ALA A 129 -3.38 3.79 -7.53
C ALA A 129 -3.49 2.78 -8.68
N GLN A 130 -2.45 1.96 -8.90
CA GLN A 130 -2.46 0.94 -9.96
C GLN A 130 -3.29 -0.30 -9.61
N LYS A 131 -3.34 -0.71 -8.36
CA LYS A 131 -3.85 -2.04 -8.00
C LYS A 131 -4.98 -2.02 -6.96
N ALA A 132 -5.13 -0.98 -6.15
CA ALA A 132 -5.98 -1.01 -4.96
C ALA A 132 -7.49 -1.09 -5.25
N ARG A 133 -7.94 -0.66 -6.44
CA ARG A 133 -9.37 -0.66 -6.83
C ARG A 133 -10.02 -2.03 -6.65
N ALA A 134 -9.39 -3.09 -7.12
CA ALA A 134 -9.95 -4.45 -7.01
C ALA A 134 -9.96 -4.95 -5.56
N ALA A 135 -9.04 -4.47 -4.71
CA ALA A 135 -8.97 -4.76 -3.28
C ALA A 135 -9.89 -3.86 -2.43
N GLY A 136 -10.65 -2.94 -3.04
CA GLY A 136 -11.54 -2.03 -2.34
C GLY A 136 -10.84 -0.96 -1.53
N ILE A 137 -9.66 -0.50 -1.97
CA ILE A 137 -8.93 0.60 -1.32
C ILE A 137 -8.90 1.78 -2.30
N HIS A 138 -9.30 2.94 -1.82
CA HIS A 138 -9.47 4.15 -2.61
C HIS A 138 -8.67 5.30 -2.01
N LEU A 139 -8.12 6.15 -2.89
CA LEU A 139 -7.32 7.31 -2.52
C LEU A 139 -8.05 8.60 -2.90
N ILE A 140 -8.09 9.55 -1.97
CA ILE A 140 -8.42 10.95 -2.19
C ILE A 140 -7.19 11.75 -1.77
N VAL A 141 -6.55 12.40 -2.73
CA VAL A 141 -5.31 13.14 -2.48
C VAL A 141 -5.53 14.60 -2.84
N ALA A 142 -5.29 15.49 -1.89
CA ALA A 142 -5.38 16.92 -2.09
C ALA A 142 -4.03 17.61 -1.88
N THR A 143 -3.89 18.79 -2.45
CA THR A 143 -2.76 19.70 -2.21
C THR A 143 -3.14 21.14 -2.53
N GLN A 144 -2.64 22.06 -1.74
CA GLN A 144 -2.73 23.51 -1.98
C GLN A 144 -1.51 24.03 -2.76
N ARG A 145 -0.53 23.15 -3.08
CA ARG A 145 0.72 23.51 -3.78
C ARG A 145 0.83 22.73 -5.09
N PRO A 146 0.19 23.20 -6.16
CA PRO A 146 0.16 22.50 -7.45
C PRO A 146 1.47 22.67 -8.23
N SER A 147 2.61 22.31 -7.62
CA SER A 147 3.92 22.31 -8.28
C SER A 147 4.22 20.97 -8.94
N VAL A 148 5.14 20.95 -9.89
CA VAL A 148 5.56 19.72 -10.58
C VAL A 148 6.29 18.73 -9.68
N ASP A 149 6.88 19.20 -8.59
CA ASP A 149 7.56 18.39 -7.59
C ASP A 149 6.57 17.64 -6.69
N VAL A 150 5.35 18.15 -6.57
CA VAL A 150 4.25 17.55 -5.80
C VAL A 150 3.36 16.70 -6.72
N ILE A 151 2.90 17.29 -7.82
CA ILE A 151 2.06 16.60 -8.81
C ILE A 151 2.95 16.10 -9.94
N THR A 152 3.74 15.07 -9.65
CA THR A 152 4.72 14.51 -10.59
C THR A 152 4.04 13.81 -11.77
N GLY A 153 4.84 13.51 -12.80
CA GLY A 153 4.37 12.73 -13.94
C GLY A 153 3.84 11.34 -13.53
N THR A 154 4.51 10.70 -12.57
CA THR A 154 4.09 9.40 -12.00
C THR A 154 2.74 9.49 -11.31
N ILE A 155 2.54 10.51 -10.47
CA ILE A 155 1.26 10.76 -9.78
C ILE A 155 0.15 10.99 -10.81
N LYS A 156 0.38 11.85 -11.80
CA LYS A 156 -0.60 12.14 -12.86
C LYS A 156 -0.98 10.94 -13.71
N ALA A 157 -0.04 10.07 -13.99
CA ALA A 157 -0.28 8.85 -14.78
C ALA A 157 -1.15 7.83 -14.03
N ASN A 158 -1.06 7.80 -12.70
CA ASN A 158 -1.74 6.82 -11.87
C ASN A 158 -3.02 7.36 -11.21
N LEU A 159 -3.19 8.67 -11.13
CA LEU A 159 -4.40 9.35 -10.67
C LEU A 159 -5.02 10.15 -11.84
N PRO A 160 -5.74 9.48 -12.74
CA PRO A 160 -6.25 10.10 -13.96
C PRO A 160 -7.48 10.98 -13.71
N THR A 161 -8.25 10.74 -12.65
CA THR A 161 -9.37 11.58 -12.25
C THR A 161 -8.86 12.74 -11.42
N ARG A 162 -9.12 13.96 -11.85
CA ARG A 162 -8.60 15.17 -11.22
C ARG A 162 -9.65 16.25 -11.10
N ILE A 163 -9.54 17.01 -10.03
CA ILE A 163 -10.35 18.18 -9.76
C ILE A 163 -9.41 19.36 -9.52
N SER A 164 -9.66 20.48 -10.16
CA SER A 164 -9.01 21.74 -9.83
C SER A 164 -10.05 22.77 -9.45
N PHE A 165 -9.92 23.34 -8.28
CA PHE A 165 -10.57 24.59 -7.92
C PHE A 165 -9.81 25.77 -8.53
N GLN A 166 -10.23 27.01 -8.25
CA GLN A 166 -9.56 28.20 -8.72
C GLN A 166 -8.09 28.20 -8.31
N VAL A 167 -7.21 28.47 -9.27
CA VAL A 167 -5.77 28.62 -9.06
C VAL A 167 -5.33 30.02 -9.51
N THR A 168 -4.12 30.43 -9.12
CA THR A 168 -3.62 31.76 -9.39
C THR A 168 -3.02 31.93 -10.79
N SER A 169 -2.57 30.83 -11.41
CA SER A 169 -1.86 30.89 -12.69
C SER A 169 -2.29 29.80 -13.67
N LYS A 170 -2.08 30.07 -14.97
CA LYS A 170 -2.21 29.08 -16.05
C LYS A 170 -1.24 27.91 -15.89
N ILE A 171 -0.09 28.13 -15.25
CA ILE A 171 0.92 27.09 -15.01
C ILE A 171 0.36 26.08 -14.02
N ASP A 172 -0.28 26.54 -12.94
CA ASP A 172 -0.90 25.69 -11.92
C ASP A 172 -2.01 24.84 -12.55
N SER A 173 -2.88 25.47 -13.35
CA SER A 173 -3.93 24.74 -14.08
C SER A 173 -3.35 23.61 -14.96
N ARG A 174 -2.31 23.90 -15.72
CA ARG A 174 -1.63 22.87 -16.53
C ARG A 174 -0.94 21.80 -15.70
N THR A 175 -0.40 22.16 -14.54
CA THR A 175 0.22 21.17 -13.63
C THR A 175 -0.80 20.17 -13.14
N ILE A 176 -2.02 20.62 -12.80
CA ILE A 176 -3.09 19.73 -12.29
C ILE A 176 -3.77 18.99 -13.46
N LEU A 177 -4.31 19.74 -14.43
CA LEU A 177 -5.22 19.20 -15.44
C LEU A 177 -4.54 18.86 -16.77
N GLY A 178 -3.33 19.37 -17.02
CA GLY A 178 -2.69 19.28 -18.32
C GLY A 178 -3.09 20.41 -19.27
N GLU A 179 -4.11 21.20 -18.94
CA GLU A 179 -4.60 22.33 -19.71
C GLU A 179 -4.89 23.56 -18.85
N GLN A 180 -5.04 24.72 -19.48
CA GLN A 180 -5.40 25.97 -18.82
C GLN A 180 -6.90 26.07 -18.59
N GLY A 181 -7.33 26.95 -17.69
CA GLY A 181 -8.75 27.25 -17.46
C GLY A 181 -9.11 27.37 -15.99
N ALA A 182 -8.43 26.67 -15.09
CA ALA A 182 -8.72 26.75 -13.66
C ALA A 182 -8.40 28.12 -13.05
N GLU A 183 -7.53 28.91 -13.67
CA GLU A 183 -7.25 30.30 -13.29
C GLU A 183 -8.42 31.25 -13.57
N GLN A 184 -9.41 30.81 -14.37
CA GLN A 184 -10.59 31.61 -14.72
C GLN A 184 -11.83 31.27 -13.90
N LEU A 185 -11.70 30.32 -12.96
CA LEU A 185 -12.80 29.91 -12.09
C LEU A 185 -13.17 31.02 -11.11
N LEU A 186 -14.41 31.00 -10.66
CA LEU A 186 -14.98 32.06 -9.81
C LEU A 186 -14.73 31.84 -8.31
N GLY A 187 -14.16 30.67 -7.94
CA GLY A 187 -14.03 30.26 -6.53
C GLY A 187 -15.34 29.71 -5.94
N LYS A 188 -15.37 29.51 -4.62
CA LYS A 188 -16.54 29.07 -3.85
C LYS A 188 -17.19 27.78 -4.37
N GLY A 189 -16.38 26.79 -4.76
CA GLY A 189 -16.86 25.50 -5.26
C GLY A 189 -16.94 25.39 -6.78
N ASP A 190 -16.67 26.47 -7.52
CA ASP A 190 -16.51 26.42 -8.97
C ASP A 190 -15.22 25.65 -9.30
N MET A 191 -15.32 24.56 -10.06
CA MET A 191 -14.22 23.62 -10.29
C MET A 191 -14.20 23.10 -11.72
N LEU A 192 -13.03 22.65 -12.14
CA LEU A 192 -12.84 21.85 -13.34
C LEU A 192 -12.62 20.40 -12.94
N PHE A 193 -13.44 19.52 -13.50
CA PHE A 193 -13.41 18.08 -13.28
C PHE A 193 -12.94 17.36 -14.55
N MET A 194 -11.95 16.49 -14.40
CA MET A 194 -11.42 15.62 -15.44
C MET A 194 -11.60 14.17 -15.03
N GLU A 195 -12.42 13.42 -15.74
CA GLU A 195 -12.57 11.99 -15.54
C GLU A 195 -11.62 11.22 -16.48
N SER A 196 -10.72 10.40 -15.90
CA SER A 196 -9.86 9.45 -16.63
C SER A 196 -9.11 10.07 -17.84
N ALA A 197 -8.54 11.26 -17.66
CA ALA A 197 -7.85 12.03 -18.72
C ALA A 197 -8.72 12.36 -19.96
N SER A 198 -10.04 12.40 -19.77
CA SER A 198 -11.02 12.82 -20.77
C SER A 198 -11.19 14.34 -20.79
N GLN A 199 -12.17 14.80 -21.56
CA GLN A 199 -12.51 16.22 -21.66
C GLN A 199 -12.85 16.81 -20.27
N VAL A 200 -12.29 17.98 -19.98
CA VAL A 200 -12.54 18.71 -18.74
C VAL A 200 -13.97 19.28 -18.74
N GLN A 201 -14.69 19.07 -17.66
CA GLN A 201 -16.02 19.59 -17.42
C GLN A 201 -16.00 20.62 -16.30
N ARG A 202 -16.70 21.75 -16.48
CA ARG A 202 -16.89 22.72 -15.41
C ARG A 202 -18.10 22.33 -14.57
N ILE A 203 -17.87 22.18 -13.27
CA ILE A 203 -18.88 21.80 -12.29
C ILE A 203 -18.86 22.83 -11.16
N HIS A 204 -20.00 23.09 -10.57
CA HIS A 204 -20.09 23.95 -9.39
C HIS A 204 -20.51 23.11 -8.17
N GLY A 205 -19.60 22.96 -7.21
CA GLY A 205 -19.89 22.31 -5.93
C GLY A 205 -20.64 23.29 -4.99
N PRO A 206 -21.59 22.80 -4.18
CA PRO A 206 -22.24 23.64 -3.19
C PRO A 206 -21.23 24.04 -2.10
N PHE A 207 -21.44 25.20 -1.52
CA PHE A 207 -20.69 25.61 -0.33
C PHE A 207 -21.18 24.82 0.89
N VAL A 208 -20.26 24.21 1.61
CA VAL A 208 -20.51 23.51 2.88
C VAL A 208 -19.86 24.32 4.00
N THR A 209 -20.60 24.62 5.05
CA THR A 209 -20.11 25.38 6.20
C THR A 209 -19.50 24.44 7.25
N ASP A 210 -18.56 24.96 8.06
CA ASP A 210 -17.96 24.22 9.17
C ASP A 210 -19.03 23.70 10.15
N ASN A 211 -20.08 24.48 10.39
CA ASN A 211 -21.20 24.06 11.23
C ASN A 211 -21.98 22.86 10.66
N GLU A 212 -22.12 22.75 9.34
CA GLU A 212 -22.75 21.60 8.70
C GLU A 212 -21.86 20.36 8.83
N VAL A 213 -20.55 20.52 8.62
CA VAL A 213 -19.56 19.44 8.81
C VAL A 213 -19.58 18.94 10.25
N GLU A 214 -19.53 19.86 11.24
CA GLU A 214 -19.57 19.50 12.66
C GLU A 214 -20.86 18.78 13.04
N LYS A 215 -22.01 19.20 12.52
CA LYS A 215 -23.30 18.53 12.74
C LYS A 215 -23.28 17.08 12.22
N VAL A 216 -22.71 16.86 11.04
CA VAL A 216 -22.60 15.53 10.46
C VAL A 216 -21.64 14.67 11.27
N ALA A 217 -20.46 15.19 11.61
CA ALA A 217 -19.46 14.48 12.41
C ALA A 217 -20.02 14.12 13.81
N SER A 218 -20.70 15.08 14.47
CA SER A 218 -21.36 14.85 15.76
C SER A 218 -22.49 13.81 15.67
N TYR A 219 -23.23 13.78 14.57
CA TYR A 219 -24.22 12.74 14.36
C TYR A 219 -23.57 11.36 14.20
N LEU A 220 -22.48 11.27 13.42
CA LEU A 220 -21.77 10.00 13.21
C LEU A 220 -21.16 9.45 14.50
N ARG A 221 -20.57 10.29 15.35
CA ARG A 221 -20.07 9.88 16.68
C ARG A 221 -21.14 9.25 17.58
N LYS A 222 -22.42 9.64 17.41
CA LYS A 222 -23.54 9.04 18.16
C LYS A 222 -23.92 7.64 17.67
N LEU A 223 -23.51 7.25 16.46
CA LEU A 223 -23.83 5.93 15.89
C LEU A 223 -22.95 4.81 16.46
N GLY A 224 -21.78 5.13 17.01
CA GLY A 224 -20.88 4.17 17.59
C GLY A 224 -19.49 4.77 17.86
N THR A 225 -18.64 3.95 18.46
CA THR A 225 -17.23 4.29 18.70
C THR A 225 -16.34 3.61 17.67
N PRO A 226 -15.23 4.24 17.26
CA PRO A 226 -14.29 3.61 16.34
C PRO A 226 -13.58 2.42 16.99
N ASN A 227 -13.25 1.43 16.18
CA ASN A 227 -12.36 0.33 16.57
C ASN A 227 -10.99 0.58 15.92
N TYR A 228 -10.12 1.29 16.64
CA TYR A 228 -8.83 1.71 16.12
C TYR A 228 -7.84 0.56 16.00
N ILE A 229 -7.12 0.53 14.88
CA ILE A 229 -6.03 -0.40 14.56
C ILE A 229 -4.73 0.41 14.67
N PHE A 230 -4.07 0.36 15.82
CA PHE A 230 -2.86 1.17 16.09
C PHE A 230 -1.63 0.70 15.30
N GLU A 231 -1.65 -0.54 14.83
CA GLU A 231 -0.61 -1.12 13.98
C GLU A 231 -0.45 -0.38 12.64
N ILE A 232 -1.47 0.38 12.21
CA ILE A 232 -1.44 1.20 10.99
C ILE A 232 -0.27 2.18 10.98
N THR A 233 0.15 2.67 12.14
CA THR A 233 1.24 3.65 12.28
C THR A 233 2.40 3.16 13.14
N SER A 234 2.45 1.86 13.49
CA SER A 234 3.55 1.30 14.29
C SER A 234 4.79 1.05 13.42
N GLU A 235 5.96 1.43 13.90
CA GLU A 235 7.22 1.21 13.20
C GLU A 235 7.59 -0.28 13.09
N GLU A 236 7.03 -1.15 13.93
CA GLU A 236 7.18 -2.60 13.83
C GLU A 236 6.59 -3.14 12.52
N SER A 237 5.50 -2.54 12.03
CA SER A 237 4.92 -2.88 10.73
C SER A 237 5.84 -2.51 9.56
N ASP A 238 6.69 -1.51 9.72
CA ASP A 238 7.67 -1.10 8.71
C ASP A 238 8.90 -2.04 8.68
N GLN A 239 9.26 -2.63 9.82
CA GLN A 239 10.31 -3.66 9.90
C GLN A 239 9.84 -4.99 9.30
N GLU A 240 8.60 -5.39 9.53
CA GLU A 240 8.00 -6.57 8.88
C GLU A 240 7.88 -6.39 7.36
N TYR A 241 7.47 -5.19 6.88
CA TYR A 241 7.40 -4.90 5.46
C TYR A 241 8.77 -5.02 4.78
N ASN A 242 9.82 -4.50 5.43
CA ASN A 242 11.18 -4.62 4.96
C ASN A 242 11.71 -6.07 5.03
N ASN A 243 11.24 -6.88 5.99
CA ASN A 243 11.60 -8.29 6.12
C ASN A 243 10.86 -9.16 5.11
N ASP A 244 9.55 -8.95 4.88
CA ASP A 244 8.77 -9.68 3.86
C ASP A 244 9.28 -9.42 2.44
N GLU A 245 9.71 -8.19 2.11
CA GLU A 245 10.42 -7.93 0.85
C GLU A 245 11.83 -8.57 0.81
N LYS A 246 12.50 -8.68 1.96
CA LYS A 246 13.83 -9.28 2.06
C LYS A 246 13.81 -10.80 1.92
N THR A 247 12.82 -11.47 2.49
CA THR A 247 12.71 -12.94 2.52
C THR A 247 11.92 -13.54 1.35
N SER A 248 11.30 -12.74 0.50
CA SER A 248 10.39 -13.21 -0.57
C SER A 248 11.09 -13.60 -1.88
N ASP A 249 12.42 -13.60 -1.95
CA ASP A 249 13.09 -14.09 -3.15
C ASP A 249 13.00 -15.64 -3.22
N PRO A 250 12.34 -16.23 -4.24
CA PRO A 250 12.16 -17.67 -4.36
C PRO A 250 13.48 -18.47 -4.42
N LEU A 251 14.60 -17.78 -4.64
CA LEU A 251 15.94 -18.38 -4.69
C LEU A 251 16.73 -18.18 -3.38
N PHE A 252 16.12 -17.55 -2.36
CA PHE A 252 16.82 -17.25 -1.10
C PHE A 252 17.23 -18.53 -0.38
N GLU A 253 16.35 -19.52 -0.25
CA GLU A 253 16.67 -20.83 0.36
C GLU A 253 17.75 -21.57 -0.41
N GLN A 254 17.67 -21.56 -1.74
CA GLN A 254 18.70 -22.17 -2.60
C GLN A 254 20.05 -21.47 -2.45
N ALA A 255 20.04 -20.16 -2.24
CA ALA A 255 21.26 -19.41 -1.99
C ALA A 255 21.88 -19.74 -0.64
N ILE A 256 21.07 -19.96 0.42
CA ILE A 256 21.52 -20.41 1.73
C ILE A 256 22.21 -21.76 1.61
N GLU A 257 21.55 -22.75 1.01
CA GLU A 257 22.10 -24.10 0.81
C GLU A 257 23.41 -24.08 0.02
N LEU A 258 23.46 -23.26 -1.03
CA LEU A 258 24.63 -23.13 -1.88
C LEU A 258 25.83 -22.52 -1.12
N ILE A 259 25.59 -21.44 -0.34
CA ILE A 259 26.63 -20.76 0.47
C ILE A 259 27.09 -21.67 1.61
N ALA A 260 26.17 -22.36 2.29
CA ALA A 260 26.50 -23.31 3.36
C ALA A 260 27.37 -24.46 2.84
N ARG A 261 27.07 -24.99 1.65
CA ARG A 261 27.80 -26.08 1.02
C ARG A 261 29.18 -25.66 0.52
N GLU A 262 29.27 -24.57 -0.17
CA GLU A 262 30.50 -24.11 -0.84
C GLU A 262 31.38 -23.21 0.03
N GLN A 263 30.87 -22.78 1.19
CA GLN A 263 31.56 -21.87 2.14
C GLN A 263 32.12 -20.60 1.47
N LYS A 264 31.35 -20.07 0.49
CA LYS A 264 31.72 -18.88 -0.29
C LYS A 264 30.56 -17.92 -0.36
N ALA A 265 30.66 -16.77 0.33
CA ALA A 265 29.67 -15.71 0.36
C ALA A 265 30.11 -14.50 -0.47
N SER A 266 29.80 -14.50 -1.77
CA SER A 266 30.03 -13.33 -2.62
C SER A 266 28.92 -13.16 -3.67
N THR A 267 28.62 -11.91 -4.02
CA THR A 267 27.62 -11.54 -5.03
C THR A 267 27.93 -12.23 -6.39
N SER A 268 29.20 -12.20 -6.80
CA SER A 268 29.63 -12.83 -8.07
C SER A 268 29.53 -14.36 -8.06
N PHE A 269 29.62 -14.99 -6.88
CA PHE A 269 29.44 -16.43 -6.73
C PHE A 269 27.97 -16.80 -6.91
N LEU A 270 27.04 -16.11 -6.24
CA LEU A 270 25.60 -16.32 -6.39
C LEU A 270 25.11 -16.05 -7.82
N GLN A 271 25.60 -14.95 -8.45
CA GLN A 271 25.27 -14.65 -9.84
C GLN A 271 25.52 -15.83 -10.79
N ARG A 272 26.73 -16.43 -10.68
CA ARG A 272 27.13 -17.52 -11.56
C ARG A 272 26.38 -18.82 -11.33
N HIS A 273 26.12 -19.16 -10.07
CA HIS A 273 25.52 -20.45 -9.72
C HIS A 273 23.99 -20.44 -9.84
N LEU A 274 23.35 -19.33 -9.48
CA LEU A 274 21.89 -19.18 -9.58
C LEU A 274 21.43 -18.53 -10.91
N GLN A 275 22.37 -18.14 -11.78
CA GLN A 275 22.11 -17.48 -13.07
C GLN A 275 21.22 -16.24 -12.95
N ILE A 276 21.46 -15.41 -11.94
CA ILE A 276 20.69 -14.19 -11.62
C ILE A 276 21.49 -12.92 -11.89
N GLY A 277 20.78 -11.80 -12.04
CA GLY A 277 21.42 -10.48 -12.23
C GLY A 277 22.14 -10.00 -10.95
N TYR A 278 23.13 -9.10 -11.14
CA TYR A 278 23.94 -8.55 -10.03
C TYR A 278 23.10 -7.97 -8.90
N ASN A 279 22.10 -7.13 -9.20
CA ASN A 279 21.26 -6.47 -8.19
C ASN A 279 20.47 -7.48 -7.34
N ARG A 280 20.01 -8.58 -7.94
CA ARG A 280 19.31 -9.66 -7.23
C ARG A 280 20.26 -10.44 -6.32
N ALA A 281 21.43 -10.79 -6.82
CA ALA A 281 22.46 -11.47 -6.03
C ALA A 281 22.97 -10.61 -4.88
N ALA A 282 23.16 -9.30 -5.09
CA ALA A 282 23.55 -8.35 -4.05
C ALA A 282 22.49 -8.27 -2.95
N ARG A 283 21.21 -8.16 -3.31
CA ARG A 283 20.10 -8.14 -2.34
C ARG A 283 20.05 -9.41 -1.48
N ILE A 284 20.22 -10.58 -2.08
CA ILE A 284 20.26 -11.86 -1.33
C ILE A 284 21.42 -11.85 -0.32
N ILE A 285 22.60 -11.41 -0.72
CA ILE A 285 23.77 -11.28 0.16
C ILE A 285 23.51 -10.29 1.30
N ASP A 286 22.89 -9.13 1.01
CA ASP A 286 22.59 -8.11 2.02
C ASP A 286 21.58 -8.64 3.07
N VAL A 287 20.59 -9.44 2.65
CA VAL A 287 19.65 -10.09 3.57
C VAL A 287 20.38 -11.14 4.44
N MET A 288 21.24 -11.97 3.86
CA MET A 288 22.02 -12.97 4.62
C MET A 288 22.95 -12.31 5.64
N GLU A 289 23.50 -11.15 5.31
CA GLU A 289 24.33 -10.36 6.22
C GLU A 289 23.49 -9.77 7.38
N ALA A 290 22.30 -9.25 7.08
CA ALA A 290 21.35 -8.72 8.06
C ALA A 290 20.84 -9.81 9.03
N GLU A 291 20.68 -11.04 8.57
CA GLU A 291 20.26 -12.20 9.37
C GLU A 291 21.44 -12.92 10.07
N ASN A 292 22.65 -12.33 10.03
CA ASN A 292 23.86 -12.90 10.60
C ASN A 292 24.22 -14.31 10.09
N MET A 293 23.82 -14.64 8.87
CA MET A 293 24.21 -15.88 8.20
C MET A 293 25.61 -15.81 7.60
N ILE A 294 26.06 -14.61 7.30
CA ILE A 294 27.39 -14.28 6.80
C ILE A 294 27.91 -13.02 7.49
N SER A 295 29.24 -12.87 7.60
CA SER A 295 29.85 -11.68 8.19
C SER A 295 29.74 -10.45 7.27
N PRO A 296 29.81 -9.23 7.82
CA PRO A 296 30.05 -8.03 7.02
C PRO A 296 31.29 -8.15 6.13
N ALA A 297 31.29 -7.44 5.01
CA ALA A 297 32.42 -7.44 4.10
C ALA A 297 33.68 -6.88 4.80
N SER A 298 34.77 -7.63 4.78
CA SER A 298 36.07 -7.16 5.25
C SER A 298 36.64 -6.07 4.35
N GLN A 299 37.71 -5.39 4.74
CA GLN A 299 38.41 -4.39 3.91
C GLN A 299 38.85 -4.95 2.54
N THR A 300 38.97 -6.25 2.40
CA THR A 300 39.32 -6.95 1.14
C THR A 300 38.07 -7.44 0.38
N GLY A 301 36.86 -7.11 0.85
CA GLY A 301 35.59 -7.53 0.23
C GLY A 301 35.22 -9.00 0.49
N LYS A 302 35.95 -9.72 1.34
CA LYS A 302 35.61 -11.12 1.71
C LYS A 302 34.63 -11.12 2.88
N ARG A 303 33.68 -12.05 2.82
CA ARG A 303 32.71 -12.36 3.89
C ARG A 303 32.94 -13.79 4.38
N GLU A 304 32.79 -14.01 5.66
CA GLU A 304 32.86 -15.33 6.29
C GLU A 304 31.44 -15.93 6.39
N VAL A 305 31.31 -17.22 6.17
CA VAL A 305 30.04 -17.94 6.29
C VAL A 305 29.85 -18.37 7.74
N LEU A 306 28.75 -17.95 8.36
CA LEU A 306 28.46 -18.21 9.78
C LEU A 306 27.47 -19.37 9.98
N ILE A 307 26.83 -19.83 8.89
CA ILE A 307 25.93 -20.98 8.88
C ILE A 307 26.69 -22.25 8.60
N ASN A 308 26.43 -23.30 9.41
CA ASN A 308 26.95 -24.65 9.19
C ASN A 308 25.98 -25.48 8.36
N GLN A 309 26.49 -26.44 7.59
CA GLN A 309 25.67 -27.49 6.98
C GLN A 309 24.87 -28.18 8.10
N LYS A 310 23.53 -28.19 7.99
CA LYS A 310 22.72 -29.12 8.79
C LYS A 310 22.97 -30.51 8.23
N ASP A 311 23.44 -31.42 9.08
CA ASP A 311 23.52 -32.87 8.82
C ASP A 311 22.14 -33.45 8.48
#